data_22174d18da3431b83b093d5bb6d29eb6
#
_entry.id   22174d18da3431b83b093d5bb6d29eb6
#
_cell.length_a   1.000
_cell.length_b   1.000
_cell.length_c   1.000
_cell.angle_alpha   90.00
_cell.angle_beta   90.00
_cell.angle_gamma   90.00
#
_symmetry.space_group_name_H-M   'P 1'
#
loop_
_entity.id
_entity.type
_entity.pdbx_description
1 polymer ?
#
loop_
_entity_poly.entity_id
_entity_poly.type
_entity_poly.pdbx_seq_one_letter_code
_entity_poly.pdbx_strand_id
1 'polypeptide(L)'
;MSDDVITLYNAIGGDKAVRALVQRFYHLMDTLPEAARCRAIHPADLSGSADKLYDYLTGYLGGPPLYTDKYGHPMLRRRHFGAKIGTAERDEWLLCFRRAMDETIDNEKLRAIIWAPVERLARHMQNHEDAP
;
A
#
# COMPACT_ATOMS: atom_id res chain seq x y z
N MET A 1 29.27 15.33 12.22
CA MET A 1 28.20 14.56 12.87
C MET A 1 27.10 14.33 11.88
N SER A 2 26.70 13.13 11.78
CA SER A 2 25.63 12.80 10.84
C SER A 2 24.26 13.12 11.47
N ASP A 3 23.46 13.91 10.78
CA ASP A 3 22.07 14.16 11.13
C ASP A 3 21.15 13.15 10.43
N ASP A 4 21.69 12.02 10.00
CA ASP A 4 20.94 11.01 9.28
C ASP A 4 19.85 10.43 10.16
N VAL A 5 18.63 10.80 9.86
CA VAL A 5 17.46 10.17 10.44
C VAL A 5 17.28 8.83 9.72
N ILE A 6 17.37 7.74 10.48
CA ILE A 6 17.08 6.42 9.92
C ILE A 6 15.56 6.33 9.73
N THR A 7 15.12 6.48 8.50
CA THR A 7 13.71 6.32 8.14
C THR A 7 13.43 4.87 7.77
N LEU A 8 12.17 4.46 7.84
CA LEU A 8 11.76 3.15 7.30
C LEU A 8 12.12 3.04 5.82
N TYR A 9 11.95 4.14 5.07
CA TYR A 9 12.32 4.20 3.66
C TYR A 9 13.78 3.78 3.43
N ASN A 10 14.71 4.40 4.15
CA ASN A 10 16.12 4.06 4.01
C ASN A 10 16.42 2.67 4.55
N ALA A 11 15.80 2.29 5.67
CA ALA A 11 16.06 1.00 6.31
C ALA A 11 15.69 -0.20 5.43
N ILE A 12 14.63 -0.08 4.62
CA ILE A 12 14.22 -1.18 3.72
C ILE A 12 14.97 -1.20 2.40
N GLY A 13 15.73 -0.16 2.07
CA GLY A 13 16.52 -0.09 0.84
C GLY A 13 16.15 1.04 -0.11
N GLY A 14 15.37 2.02 0.32
CA GLY A 14 15.05 3.21 -0.46
C GLY A 14 14.12 2.97 -1.63
N ASP A 15 14.28 3.75 -2.67
CA ASP A 15 13.40 3.74 -3.86
C ASP A 15 13.25 2.35 -4.48
N LYS A 16 14.34 1.64 -4.64
CA LYS A 16 14.32 0.30 -5.24
C LYS A 16 13.44 -0.67 -4.46
N ALA A 17 13.51 -0.61 -3.12
CA ALA A 17 12.71 -1.48 -2.26
C ALA A 17 11.23 -1.12 -2.34
N VAL A 18 10.88 0.17 -2.37
CA VAL A 18 9.49 0.61 -2.52
C VAL A 18 8.93 0.16 -3.87
N ARG A 19 9.70 0.30 -4.95
CA ARG A 19 9.28 -0.16 -6.28
C ARG A 19 9.03 -1.67 -6.30
N ALA A 20 9.93 -2.45 -5.71
CA ALA A 20 9.79 -3.90 -5.65
C ALA A 20 8.52 -4.30 -4.88
N LEU A 21 8.27 -3.65 -3.74
CA LEU A 21 7.07 -3.90 -2.93
C LEU A 21 5.79 -3.61 -3.71
N VAL A 22 5.72 -2.46 -4.37
CA VAL A 22 4.53 -2.05 -5.13
C VAL A 22 4.30 -2.96 -6.33
N GLN A 23 5.34 -3.29 -7.07
CA GLN A 23 5.24 -4.19 -8.22
C GLN A 23 4.75 -5.57 -7.79
N ARG A 24 5.30 -6.11 -6.72
CA ARG A 24 4.89 -7.42 -6.22
C ARG A 24 3.45 -7.41 -5.71
N PHE A 25 3.07 -6.36 -5.01
CA PHE A 25 1.71 -6.17 -4.50
C PHE A 25 0.67 -6.24 -5.63
N TYR A 26 0.86 -5.46 -6.68
CA TYR A 26 -0.11 -5.46 -7.79
C TYR A 26 -0.04 -6.72 -8.63
N HIS A 27 1.12 -7.36 -8.75
CA HIS A 27 1.21 -8.65 -9.40
C HIS A 27 0.39 -9.71 -8.64
N LEU A 28 0.50 -9.74 -7.32
CA LEU A 28 -0.30 -10.66 -6.49
C LEU A 28 -1.79 -10.35 -6.61
N MET A 29 -2.18 -9.09 -6.57
CA MET A 29 -3.57 -8.69 -6.74
C MET A 29 -4.12 -9.15 -8.08
N ASP A 30 -3.33 -9.08 -9.14
CA ASP A 30 -3.73 -9.42 -10.49
C ASP A 30 -3.78 -10.94 -10.75
N THR A 31 -3.07 -11.73 -9.95
CA THR A 31 -2.89 -13.16 -10.22
C THR A 31 -3.48 -14.09 -9.16
N LEU A 32 -3.66 -13.64 -7.92
CA LEU A 32 -4.21 -14.51 -6.86
C LEU A 32 -5.73 -14.62 -6.97
N PRO A 33 -6.28 -15.85 -7.05
CA PRO A 33 -7.73 -16.03 -6.99
C PRO A 33 -8.34 -15.45 -5.72
N GLU A 34 -7.61 -15.50 -4.60
CA GLU A 34 -8.04 -14.96 -3.31
C GLU A 34 -8.18 -13.45 -3.31
N ALA A 35 -7.63 -12.74 -4.30
CA ALA A 35 -7.70 -11.29 -4.42
C ALA A 35 -8.71 -10.81 -5.47
N ALA A 36 -9.56 -11.70 -5.97
CA ALA A 36 -10.46 -11.40 -7.08
C ALA A 36 -11.40 -10.22 -6.82
N ARG A 37 -11.95 -10.10 -5.62
CA ARG A 37 -12.86 -9.01 -5.26
C ARG A 37 -12.15 -7.67 -5.18
N CYS A 38 -10.96 -7.67 -4.57
CA CYS A 38 -10.12 -6.48 -4.51
C CYS A 38 -9.69 -6.06 -5.92
N ARG A 39 -9.28 -7.03 -6.74
CA ARG A 39 -8.93 -6.76 -8.14
C ARG A 39 -10.09 -6.11 -8.90
N ALA A 40 -11.30 -6.59 -8.66
CA ALA A 40 -12.49 -6.13 -9.38
C ALA A 40 -12.84 -4.65 -9.14
N ILE A 41 -12.45 -4.07 -8.01
CA ILE A 41 -12.70 -2.65 -7.72
C ILE A 41 -11.57 -1.74 -8.25
N HIS A 42 -10.57 -2.30 -8.90
CA HIS A 42 -9.48 -1.56 -9.52
C HIS A 42 -9.69 -1.44 -11.03
N PRO A 43 -9.10 -0.42 -11.68
CA PRO A 43 -9.15 -0.31 -13.14
C PRO A 43 -8.50 -1.51 -13.82
N ALA A 44 -8.88 -1.77 -15.07
CA ALA A 44 -8.27 -2.84 -15.86
C ALA A 44 -6.76 -2.65 -15.99
N ASP A 45 -6.30 -1.41 -16.21
CA ASP A 45 -4.88 -1.04 -16.21
C ASP A 45 -4.48 -0.59 -14.81
N LEU A 46 -3.62 -1.37 -14.16
CA LEU A 46 -3.17 -1.10 -12.80
C LEU A 46 -2.02 -0.09 -12.69
N SER A 47 -1.47 0.36 -13.81
CA SER A 47 -0.28 1.23 -13.79
C SER A 47 -0.51 2.54 -13.03
N GLY A 48 -1.67 3.17 -13.21
CA GLY A 48 -2.01 4.38 -12.49
C GLY A 48 -2.14 4.17 -10.99
N SER A 49 -2.77 3.06 -10.58
CA SER A 49 -2.87 2.69 -9.17
C SER A 49 -1.50 2.41 -8.57
N ALA A 50 -0.64 1.71 -9.31
CA ALA A 50 0.73 1.40 -8.88
C ALA A 50 1.56 2.68 -8.70
N ASP A 51 1.47 3.62 -9.63
CA ASP A 51 2.18 4.89 -9.54
C ASP A 51 1.76 5.69 -8.31
N LYS A 52 0.47 5.75 -8.03
CA LYS A 52 -0.06 6.47 -6.86
C LYS A 52 0.35 5.81 -5.55
N LEU A 53 0.30 4.49 -5.48
CA LEU A 53 0.72 3.76 -4.27
C LEU A 53 2.22 3.93 -4.05
N TYR A 54 3.02 3.86 -5.10
CA TYR A 54 4.45 4.11 -5.02
C TYR A 54 4.73 5.52 -4.46
N ASP A 55 4.09 6.53 -5.01
CA ASP A 55 4.26 7.92 -4.55
C ASP A 55 3.87 8.07 -3.08
N TYR A 56 2.73 7.49 -2.69
CA TYR A 56 2.23 7.56 -1.32
C TYR A 56 3.13 6.82 -0.33
N LEU A 57 3.51 5.59 -0.64
CA LEU A 57 4.35 4.79 0.24
C LEU A 57 5.73 5.40 0.42
N THR A 58 6.30 5.99 -0.64
CA THR A 58 7.60 6.66 -0.54
C THR A 58 7.57 7.72 0.56
N GLY A 59 6.59 8.61 0.53
CA GLY A 59 6.43 9.64 1.56
C GLY A 59 6.04 9.07 2.92
N TYR A 60 5.14 8.10 2.93
CA TYR A 60 4.66 7.46 4.15
C TYR A 60 5.79 6.80 4.95
N LEU A 61 6.74 6.19 4.27
CA LEU A 61 7.88 5.52 4.90
C LEU A 61 9.03 6.49 5.26
N GLY A 62 8.87 7.77 4.98
CA GLY A 62 9.83 8.80 5.35
C GLY A 62 10.79 9.21 4.24
N GLY A 63 10.53 8.79 3.00
CA GLY A 63 11.25 9.27 1.82
C GLY A 63 10.69 10.58 1.30
N PRO A 64 11.07 10.99 0.09
CA PRO A 64 10.56 12.23 -0.51
C PRO A 64 9.02 12.23 -0.57
N PRO A 65 8.37 13.39 -0.30
CA PRO A 65 6.90 13.47 -0.26
C PRO A 65 6.28 13.54 -1.65
N LEU A 66 6.48 12.52 -2.47
CA LEU A 66 6.08 12.50 -3.88
C LEU A 66 4.59 12.68 -4.07
N TYR A 67 3.78 11.99 -3.26
CA TYR A 67 2.33 12.09 -3.39
C TYR A 67 1.82 13.49 -3.07
N THR A 68 2.27 14.04 -1.95
CA THR A 68 1.87 15.38 -1.51
C THR A 68 2.29 16.45 -2.51
N ASP A 69 3.50 16.31 -3.08
CA ASP A 69 4.00 17.26 -4.09
C ASP A 69 3.17 17.24 -5.37
N LYS A 70 2.68 16.06 -5.78
CA LYS A 70 1.90 15.89 -7.01
C LYS A 70 0.41 16.19 -6.82
N TYR A 71 -0.17 15.76 -5.71
CA TYR A 71 -1.62 15.70 -5.52
C TYR A 71 -2.13 16.49 -4.32
N GLY A 72 -1.23 17.07 -3.50
CA GLY A 72 -1.59 17.74 -2.26
C GLY A 72 -1.89 16.76 -1.13
N HIS A 73 -2.70 17.19 -0.17
CA HIS A 73 -3.05 16.36 0.98
C HIS A 73 -3.66 15.03 0.53
N PRO A 74 -3.23 13.88 1.10
CA PRO A 74 -3.69 12.57 0.63
C PRO A 74 -5.19 12.37 0.66
N MET A 75 -5.88 12.69 1.76
CA MET A 75 -7.34 12.51 1.89
C MET A 75 -7.80 11.16 1.33
N LEU A 76 -7.11 10.10 1.71
CA LEU A 76 -7.22 8.79 1.05
C LEU A 76 -8.63 8.21 1.10
N ARG A 77 -9.30 8.30 2.25
CA ARG A 77 -10.65 7.75 2.39
C ARG A 77 -11.60 8.42 1.41
N ARG A 78 -11.55 9.74 1.31
CA ARG A 78 -12.38 10.51 0.38
C ARG A 78 -12.09 10.15 -1.08
N ARG A 79 -10.81 9.98 -1.43
CA ARG A 79 -10.41 9.64 -2.80
C ARG A 79 -10.83 8.24 -3.22
N HIS A 80 -11.14 7.36 -2.25
CA HIS A 80 -11.58 6.00 -2.50
C HIS A 80 -13.10 5.84 -2.46
N PHE A 81 -13.88 6.90 -2.25
CA PHE A 81 -15.35 6.80 -2.19
C PHE A 81 -15.96 6.27 -3.50
N GLY A 82 -15.26 6.40 -4.62
CA GLY A 82 -15.73 5.85 -5.89
C GLY A 82 -15.63 4.34 -6.00
N ALA A 83 -14.92 3.67 -5.09
CA ALA A 83 -14.79 2.22 -5.04
C ALA A 83 -15.55 1.68 -3.84
N LYS A 84 -16.23 0.53 -4.02
CA LYS A 84 -16.92 -0.13 -2.91
C LYS A 84 -15.93 -0.99 -2.14
N ILE A 85 -15.51 -0.54 -0.95
CA ILE A 85 -14.53 -1.24 -0.13
C ILE A 85 -15.24 -1.78 1.12
N GLY A 86 -15.62 -3.05 1.07
CA GLY A 86 -16.14 -3.79 2.21
C GLY A 86 -15.04 -4.61 2.89
N THR A 87 -15.44 -5.48 3.80
CA THR A 87 -14.49 -6.32 4.54
C THR A 87 -13.70 -7.23 3.62
N ALA A 88 -14.35 -7.84 2.62
CA ALA A 88 -13.67 -8.75 1.70
C ALA A 88 -12.59 -8.05 0.87
N GLU A 89 -12.92 -6.89 0.29
CA GLU A 89 -11.96 -6.10 -0.49
C GLU A 89 -10.78 -5.63 0.37
N ARG A 90 -11.07 -5.18 1.59
CA ARG A 90 -10.05 -4.77 2.56
C ARG A 90 -9.11 -5.93 2.91
N ASP A 91 -9.67 -7.08 3.25
CA ASP A 91 -8.88 -8.24 3.69
C ASP A 91 -8.03 -8.80 2.54
N GLU A 92 -8.55 -8.80 1.31
CA GLU A 92 -7.80 -9.22 0.13
C GLU A 92 -6.65 -8.25 -0.19
N TRP A 93 -6.89 -6.95 -0.04
CA TRP A 93 -5.84 -5.93 -0.17
C TRP A 93 -4.72 -6.17 0.84
N LEU A 94 -5.08 -6.42 2.11
CA LEU A 94 -4.12 -6.70 3.18
C LEU A 94 -3.36 -7.99 2.93
N LEU A 95 -4.02 -9.02 2.42
CA LEU A 95 -3.36 -10.27 2.04
C LEU A 95 -2.26 -10.04 1.01
N CYS A 96 -2.57 -9.29 -0.05
CA CYS A 96 -1.61 -8.96 -1.09
C CYS A 96 -0.44 -8.14 -0.56
N PHE A 97 -0.73 -7.15 0.28
CA PHE A 97 0.31 -6.30 0.87
C PHE A 97 1.22 -7.11 1.80
N ARG A 98 0.64 -7.96 2.64
CA ARG A 98 1.40 -8.81 3.56
C ARG A 98 2.34 -9.73 2.81
N ARG A 99 1.85 -10.43 1.79
CA ARG A 99 2.67 -11.32 0.98
C ARG A 99 3.76 -10.58 0.22
N ALA A 100 3.42 -9.45 -0.39
CA ALA A 100 4.41 -8.63 -1.10
C ALA A 100 5.52 -8.18 -0.16
N MET A 101 5.15 -7.72 1.02
CA MET A 101 6.10 -7.29 2.04
C MET A 101 6.99 -8.44 2.51
N ASP A 102 6.40 -9.62 2.76
CA ASP A 102 7.15 -10.80 3.19
C ASP A 102 8.16 -11.26 2.12
N GLU A 103 7.83 -11.07 0.84
CA GLU A 103 8.69 -11.49 -0.27
C GLU A 103 9.77 -10.47 -0.62
N THR A 104 9.57 -9.18 -0.31
CA THR A 104 10.47 -8.11 -0.75
C THR A 104 11.26 -7.44 0.37
N ILE A 105 10.87 -7.62 1.62
CA ILE A 105 11.54 -7.02 2.79
C ILE A 105 11.98 -8.15 3.71
N ASP A 106 13.29 -8.38 3.81
CA ASP A 106 13.86 -9.50 4.56
C ASP A 106 13.79 -9.33 6.08
N ASN A 107 13.78 -8.09 6.57
CA ASN A 107 13.86 -7.82 7.99
C ASN A 107 12.49 -7.90 8.66
N GLU A 108 12.30 -8.90 9.51
CA GLU A 108 11.04 -9.16 10.21
C GLU A 108 10.60 -7.99 11.09
N LYS A 109 11.52 -7.33 11.76
CA LYS A 109 11.19 -6.18 12.62
C LYS A 109 10.68 -5.01 11.80
N LEU A 110 11.29 -4.75 10.65
CA LEU A 110 10.82 -3.70 9.75
C LEU A 110 9.44 -4.03 9.19
N ARG A 111 9.19 -5.28 8.82
CA ARG A 111 7.85 -5.71 8.38
C ARG A 111 6.80 -5.45 9.45
N ALA A 112 7.09 -5.79 10.70
CA ALA A 112 6.16 -5.57 11.80
C ALA A 112 5.86 -4.08 12.02
N ILE A 113 6.88 -3.23 11.94
CA ILE A 113 6.72 -1.77 12.11
C ILE A 113 5.87 -1.19 10.99
N ILE A 114 6.02 -1.67 9.76
CA ILE A 114 5.26 -1.20 8.61
C ILE A 114 3.82 -1.71 8.68
N TRP A 115 3.61 -2.96 9.09
CA TRP A 115 2.32 -3.64 9.01
C TRP A 115 1.23 -2.99 9.86
N ALA A 116 1.50 -2.68 11.13
CA ALA A 116 0.48 -2.20 12.05
C ALA A 116 -0.22 -0.92 11.55
N PRO A 117 0.51 0.16 11.14
CA PRO A 117 -0.17 1.34 10.60
C PRO A 117 -0.81 1.10 9.23
N VAL A 118 -0.26 0.21 8.40
CA VAL A 118 -0.88 -0.14 7.11
C VAL A 118 -2.22 -0.85 7.33
N GLU A 119 -2.29 -1.76 8.29
CA GLU A 119 -3.54 -2.43 8.65
C GLU A 119 -4.59 -1.42 9.12
N ARG A 120 -4.21 -0.46 9.97
CA ARG A 120 -5.12 0.60 10.41
C ARG A 120 -5.60 1.46 9.24
N LEU A 121 -4.69 1.79 8.32
CA LEU A 121 -5.03 2.57 7.15
C LEU A 121 -6.05 1.84 6.27
N ALA A 122 -5.84 0.56 6.01
CA ALA A 122 -6.76 -0.24 5.20
C ALA A 122 -8.16 -0.30 5.85
N ARG A 123 -8.23 -0.45 7.16
CA ARG A 123 -9.51 -0.42 7.89
C ARG A 123 -10.19 0.93 7.78
N HIS A 124 -9.43 2.01 7.81
CA HIS A 124 -9.95 3.37 7.63
C HIS A 124 -10.50 3.61 6.23
N MET A 125 -9.96 2.93 5.22
CA MET A 125 -10.41 3.04 3.83
C MET A 125 -11.72 2.29 3.57
N GLN A 126 -12.10 1.35 4.42
CA GLN A 126 -13.36 0.63 4.28
C GLN A 126 -14.53 1.63 4.33
N ASN A 127 -15.37 1.61 3.31
CA ASN A 127 -16.48 2.54 3.17
C ASN A 127 -17.84 1.84 2.98
N HIS A 128 -17.87 0.51 3.13
CA HIS A 128 -19.07 -0.31 3.04
C HIS A 128 -19.09 -1.31 4.17
N GLU A 129 -20.27 -1.46 4.80
CA GLU A 129 -20.49 -2.54 5.75
C GLU A 129 -20.91 -3.78 4.99
N ASP A 130 -20.54 -4.95 5.51
CA ASP A 130 -21.01 -6.20 4.94
C ASP A 130 -22.51 -6.32 5.16
N ALA A 131 -23.22 -6.90 4.18
CA ALA A 131 -24.63 -7.21 4.34
C ALA A 131 -24.82 -8.15 5.52
N PRO A 132 -25.85 -7.91 6.34
CA PRO A 132 -26.14 -8.80 7.47
C PRO A 132 -26.43 -10.23 7.03
#